data_9cfd0f44afa9efc7c779945b37447743
#
_entry.id   9cfd0f44afa9efc7c779945b37447743
#
_cell.length_a   1.000
_cell.length_b   1.000
_cell.length_c   1.000
_cell.angle_alpha   90.00
_cell.angle_beta   90.00
_cell.angle_gamma   90.00
#
_symmetry.space_group_name_H-M   'P 1'
#
loop_
_entity.id
_entity.type
_entity.pdbx_description
1 polymer ?
#
loop_
_entity_poly.entity_id
_entity_poly.type
_entity_poly.pdbx_seq_one_letter_code
_entity_poly.pdbx_strand_id
1 'polypeptide(L)'
;MGSTIPWSQVNLLNDEALKSTQLKGQVLVTYFWASWCPFCAQQSPEIEKLFVKNQSKGLYVLGVSVDKDLSAAKIHMQKNRYSFPSTWLDPQLKSELKKPSSVPVVMVHDKLGLMVQYEKGQMFAEDVQALSRWI
;
A
#
# COMPACT_ATOMS: atom_id res chain seq x y z
N MET A 1 -15.78 -6.30 1.84
CA MET A 1 -15.29 -6.75 3.17
C MET A 1 -15.24 -8.26 3.21
N GLY A 2 -14.25 -8.82 3.89
CA GLY A 2 -14.05 -10.26 3.97
C GLY A 2 -13.40 -10.91 2.76
N SER A 3 -13.09 -10.16 1.70
CA SER A 3 -12.39 -10.72 0.55
C SER A 3 -10.89 -10.93 0.85
N THR A 4 -10.30 -11.91 0.16
CA THR A 4 -8.88 -12.24 0.35
C THR A 4 -7.99 -11.33 -0.49
N ILE A 5 -6.66 -11.44 -0.27
CA ILE A 5 -5.68 -10.72 -1.09
C ILE A 5 -5.82 -11.18 -2.54
N PRO A 6 -6.12 -10.26 -3.50
CA PRO A 6 -6.49 -10.67 -4.86
C PRO A 6 -5.33 -11.00 -5.80
N TRP A 7 -4.09 -10.79 -5.36
CA TRP A 7 -2.90 -11.03 -6.19
C TRP A 7 -2.00 -12.08 -5.54
N SER A 8 -1.23 -12.79 -6.35
CA SER A 8 -0.30 -13.82 -5.86
C SER A 8 1.13 -13.31 -5.75
N GLN A 9 1.55 -12.45 -6.66
CA GLN A 9 2.90 -11.89 -6.67
C GLN A 9 2.90 -10.51 -7.29
N VAL A 10 3.71 -9.60 -6.73
CA VAL A 10 3.96 -8.28 -7.31
C VAL A 10 5.47 -8.04 -7.41
N ASN A 11 5.87 -7.17 -8.33
CA ASN A 11 7.24 -6.72 -8.47
C ASN A 11 7.37 -5.36 -7.78
N LEU A 12 8.19 -5.30 -6.73
CA LEU A 12 8.44 -4.05 -6.03
C LEU A 12 9.31 -3.12 -6.87
N LEU A 13 9.28 -1.84 -6.55
CA LEU A 13 10.05 -0.82 -7.29
C LEU A 13 11.56 -1.00 -7.17
N ASN A 14 12.03 -1.78 -6.18
CA ASN A 14 13.44 -2.13 -6.00
C ASN A 14 13.81 -3.44 -6.71
N ASP A 15 12.95 -3.92 -7.61
CA ASP A 15 13.11 -5.16 -8.40
C ASP A 15 12.96 -6.46 -7.61
N GLU A 16 12.64 -6.39 -6.32
CA GLU A 16 12.33 -7.59 -5.54
C GLU A 16 10.91 -8.09 -5.86
N ALA A 17 10.72 -9.41 -5.83
CA ALA A 17 9.41 -10.01 -5.97
C ALA A 17 8.81 -10.23 -4.56
N LEU A 18 7.54 -9.88 -4.41
CA LEU A 18 6.78 -10.13 -3.18
C LEU A 18 5.63 -11.07 -3.49
N LYS A 19 5.61 -12.22 -2.81
CA LYS A 19 4.52 -13.18 -2.91
C LYS A 19 3.53 -12.96 -1.78
N SER A 20 2.24 -13.07 -2.06
CA SER A 20 1.21 -12.90 -1.03
C SER A 20 1.36 -13.91 0.10
N THR A 21 1.89 -15.10 -0.18
CA THR A 21 2.16 -16.11 0.84
C THR A 21 3.18 -15.67 1.89
N GLN A 22 4.06 -14.73 1.54
CA GLN A 22 5.05 -14.18 2.48
C GLN A 22 4.40 -13.27 3.54
N LEU A 23 3.13 -12.88 3.32
CA LEU A 23 2.40 -12.00 4.22
C LEU A 23 1.50 -12.74 5.20
N LYS A 24 1.55 -14.08 5.22
CA LYS A 24 0.78 -14.88 6.18
C LYS A 24 1.11 -14.46 7.61
N GLY A 25 0.06 -14.22 8.40
CA GLY A 25 0.21 -13.83 9.80
C GLY A 25 0.56 -12.36 10.00
N GLN A 26 0.65 -11.58 8.91
CA GLN A 26 0.86 -10.14 8.99
C GLN A 26 -0.39 -9.38 8.57
N VAL A 27 -0.56 -8.19 9.15
CA VAL A 27 -1.55 -7.22 8.66
C VAL A 27 -0.99 -6.59 7.40
N LEU A 28 -1.77 -6.56 6.32
CA LEU A 28 -1.36 -5.91 5.07
C LEU A 28 -2.16 -4.63 4.88
N VAL A 29 -1.46 -3.51 4.87
CA VAL A 29 -2.01 -2.20 4.50
C VAL A 29 -1.63 -1.92 3.06
N THR A 30 -2.60 -1.92 2.16
CA THR A 30 -2.39 -1.57 0.75
C THR A 30 -2.77 -0.11 0.55
N TYR A 31 -1.80 0.68 0.11
CA TYR A 31 -1.94 2.12 -0.05
C TYR A 31 -1.81 2.51 -1.52
N PHE A 32 -2.94 2.87 -2.14
CA PHE A 32 -2.95 3.35 -3.53
C PHE A 32 -2.61 4.83 -3.57
N TRP A 33 -1.64 5.20 -4.40
CA TRP A 33 -1.15 6.57 -4.48
C TRP A 33 -0.70 6.92 -5.90
N ALA A 34 -0.47 8.19 -6.14
CA ALA A 34 0.12 8.68 -7.38
C ALA A 34 1.04 9.86 -7.10
N SER A 35 2.08 10.02 -7.90
CA SER A 35 3.06 11.09 -7.73
C SER A 35 2.46 12.49 -7.93
N TRP A 36 1.38 12.58 -8.72
CA TRP A 36 0.71 13.85 -9.03
C TRP A 36 -0.42 14.19 -8.06
N CYS A 37 -0.68 13.36 -7.08
CA CYS A 37 -1.85 13.49 -6.19
C CYS A 37 -1.51 14.33 -4.96
N PRO A 38 -2.10 15.53 -4.78
CA PRO A 38 -1.79 16.39 -3.62
C PRO A 38 -2.17 15.77 -2.29
N PHE A 39 -3.33 15.10 -2.22
CA PHE A 39 -3.77 14.46 -0.98
C PHE A 39 -2.89 13.27 -0.62
N CYS A 40 -2.35 12.56 -1.63
CA CYS A 40 -1.37 11.50 -1.41
C CYS A 40 -0.08 12.09 -0.82
N ALA A 41 0.35 13.24 -1.31
CA ALA A 41 1.55 13.90 -0.80
C ALA A 41 1.41 14.25 0.69
N GLN A 42 0.21 14.56 1.15
CA GLN A 42 -0.07 14.85 2.56
C GLN A 42 -0.16 13.57 3.40
N GLN A 43 -0.70 12.48 2.84
CA GLN A 43 -0.91 11.23 3.58
C GLN A 43 0.32 10.33 3.59
N SER A 44 1.13 10.33 2.53
CA SER A 44 2.29 9.43 2.41
C SER A 44 3.27 9.52 3.57
N PRO A 45 3.59 10.71 4.14
CA PRO A 45 4.44 10.77 5.33
C PRO A 45 3.88 10.01 6.53
N GLU A 46 2.56 9.98 6.70
CA GLU A 46 1.91 9.23 7.77
C GLU A 46 1.95 7.71 7.50
N ILE A 47 1.81 7.31 6.25
CA ILE A 47 1.98 5.91 5.85
C ILE A 47 3.41 5.46 6.13
N GLU A 48 4.39 6.30 5.83
CA GLU A 48 5.80 6.01 6.14
C GLU A 48 6.01 5.81 7.64
N LYS A 49 5.45 6.68 8.48
CA LYS A 49 5.53 6.54 9.94
C LYS A 49 4.89 5.24 10.42
N LEU A 50 3.72 4.92 9.88
CA LEU A 50 3.02 3.67 10.23
C LEU A 50 3.91 2.46 9.91
N PHE A 51 4.51 2.44 8.75
CA PHE A 51 5.38 1.35 8.32
C PHE A 51 6.61 1.23 9.20
N VAL A 52 7.36 2.31 9.36
CA VAL A 52 8.61 2.29 10.14
C VAL A 52 8.35 1.85 11.57
N LYS A 53 7.26 2.32 12.17
CA LYS A 53 6.94 2.02 13.56
C LYS A 53 6.49 0.57 13.77
N ASN A 54 5.83 -0.04 12.77
CA ASN A 54 5.13 -1.31 12.95
C ASN A 54 5.65 -2.47 12.10
N GLN A 55 6.64 -2.25 11.22
CA GLN A 55 7.13 -3.32 10.34
C GLN A 55 7.67 -4.53 11.11
N SER A 56 8.26 -4.31 12.29
CA SER A 56 8.76 -5.39 13.14
C SER A 56 7.68 -6.00 14.02
N LYS A 57 6.47 -5.45 14.00
CA LYS A 57 5.34 -5.87 14.85
C LYS A 57 4.27 -6.64 14.08
N GLY A 58 4.55 -7.02 12.83
CA GLY A 58 3.62 -7.80 12.03
C GLY A 58 2.68 -6.98 11.15
N LEU A 59 3.07 -5.76 10.78
CA LEU A 59 2.32 -4.95 9.83
C LEU A 59 3.20 -4.66 8.61
N TYR A 60 2.70 -5.00 7.44
CA TYR A 60 3.36 -4.73 6.16
C TYR A 60 2.57 -3.68 5.39
N VAL A 61 3.25 -2.71 4.83
CA VAL A 61 2.65 -1.72 3.94
C VAL A 61 3.10 -2.01 2.52
N LEU A 62 2.14 -2.11 1.60
CA LEU A 62 2.40 -2.17 0.18
C LEU A 62 1.79 -0.94 -0.48
N GLY A 63 2.63 -0.01 -0.92
CA GLY A 63 2.19 1.08 -1.76
C GLY A 63 1.94 0.57 -3.17
N VAL A 64 0.89 1.06 -3.82
CA VAL A 64 0.57 0.72 -5.21
C VAL A 64 0.41 2.03 -5.97
N SER A 65 1.39 2.35 -6.81
CA SER A 65 1.34 3.55 -7.64
C SER A 65 0.38 3.35 -8.81
N VAL A 66 -0.52 4.30 -9.01
CA VAL A 66 -1.39 4.34 -10.18
C VAL A 66 -0.88 5.33 -11.24
N ASP A 67 0.39 5.74 -11.15
CA ASP A 67 1.04 6.57 -12.17
C ASP A 67 0.99 5.91 -13.53
N LYS A 68 1.13 6.70 -14.59
CA LYS A 68 1.11 6.18 -15.98
C LYS A 68 2.27 5.27 -16.28
N ASP A 69 3.42 5.50 -15.63
CA ASP A 69 4.61 4.69 -15.89
C ASP A 69 5.39 4.41 -14.60
N LEU A 70 6.20 3.37 -14.69
CA LEU A 70 7.03 2.87 -13.59
C LEU A 70 8.04 3.91 -13.12
N SER A 71 8.63 4.69 -14.03
CA SER A 71 9.68 5.64 -13.68
C SER A 71 9.17 6.76 -12.79
N ALA A 72 7.94 7.25 -13.02
CA ALA A 72 7.34 8.28 -12.19
C ALA A 72 7.19 7.79 -10.73
N ALA A 73 6.79 6.55 -10.55
CA ALA A 73 6.66 5.95 -9.23
C ALA A 73 8.02 5.84 -8.53
N LYS A 74 9.04 5.34 -9.24
CA LYS A 74 10.39 5.21 -8.67
C LYS A 74 10.98 6.55 -8.25
N ILE A 75 10.88 7.54 -9.12
CA ILE A 75 11.42 8.89 -8.86
C ILE A 75 10.75 9.49 -7.62
N HIS A 76 9.43 9.38 -7.52
CA HIS A 76 8.69 9.93 -6.39
C HIS A 76 9.10 9.31 -5.06
N MET A 77 9.20 7.99 -5.00
CA MET A 77 9.62 7.28 -3.79
C MET A 77 11.03 7.67 -3.36
N GLN A 78 11.96 7.75 -4.32
CA GLN A 78 13.34 8.12 -4.05
C GLN A 78 13.47 9.58 -3.59
N LYS A 79 12.78 10.49 -4.28
CA LYS A 79 12.81 11.91 -3.96
C LYS A 79 12.31 12.20 -2.54
N ASN A 80 11.27 11.49 -2.11
CA ASN A 80 10.67 11.67 -0.79
C ASN A 80 11.29 10.78 0.28
N ARG A 81 12.23 9.91 -0.09
CA ARG A 81 12.92 8.98 0.82
C ARG A 81 11.96 8.07 1.58
N TYR A 82 10.88 7.64 0.93
CA TYR A 82 9.96 6.69 1.53
C TYR A 82 10.57 5.29 1.52
N SER A 83 10.45 4.59 2.64
CA SER A 83 10.98 3.22 2.80
C SER A 83 9.90 2.15 2.72
N PHE A 84 8.60 2.52 2.80
CA PHE A 84 7.55 1.52 2.67
C PHE A 84 7.61 0.89 1.27
N PRO A 85 7.54 -0.46 1.20
CA PRO A 85 7.58 -1.13 -0.09
C PRO A 85 6.45 -0.66 -1.00
N SER A 86 6.76 -0.49 -2.28
CA SER A 86 5.77 -0.08 -3.28
C SER A 86 5.95 -0.85 -4.57
N THR A 87 4.86 -1.00 -5.29
CA THR A 87 4.82 -1.54 -6.64
C THR A 87 4.13 -0.55 -7.56
N TRP A 88 4.27 -0.76 -8.86
CA TRP A 88 3.52 -0.03 -9.87
C TRP A 88 2.38 -0.91 -10.38
N LEU A 89 1.20 -0.32 -10.53
CA LEU A 89 0.02 -1.03 -11.02
C LEU A 89 0.17 -1.28 -12.53
N ASP A 90 0.98 -2.30 -12.87
CA ASP A 90 1.22 -2.68 -14.25
C ASP A 90 0.00 -3.40 -14.86
N PRO A 91 -0.01 -3.65 -16.18
CA PRO A 91 -1.15 -4.31 -16.83
C PRO A 91 -1.50 -5.68 -16.24
N GLN A 92 -0.49 -6.46 -15.83
CA GLN A 92 -0.73 -7.76 -15.22
C GLN A 92 -1.40 -7.62 -13.86
N LEU A 93 -0.89 -6.72 -13.02
CA LEU A 93 -1.46 -6.50 -11.68
C LEU A 93 -2.88 -5.92 -11.77
N LYS A 94 -3.15 -5.07 -12.78
CA LYS A 94 -4.50 -4.53 -13.00
C LYS A 94 -5.53 -5.62 -13.26
N SER A 95 -5.13 -6.75 -13.82
CA SER A 95 -6.05 -7.87 -14.04
C SER A 95 -6.46 -8.57 -12.76
N GLU A 96 -5.65 -8.46 -11.71
CA GLU A 96 -5.87 -9.09 -10.42
C GLU A 96 -6.34 -8.10 -9.34
N LEU A 97 -5.85 -6.86 -9.41
CA LEU A 97 -6.12 -5.81 -8.42
C LEU A 97 -6.75 -4.61 -9.13
N LYS A 98 -8.03 -4.39 -8.87
CA LYS A 98 -8.77 -3.33 -9.53
C LYS A 98 -8.22 -1.95 -9.16
N LYS A 99 -7.95 -1.12 -10.18
CA LYS A 99 -7.56 0.27 -9.99
C LYS A 99 -8.71 1.04 -9.34
N PRO A 100 -8.48 1.75 -8.22
CA PRO A 100 -9.52 2.60 -7.64
C PRO A 100 -9.83 3.78 -8.56
N SER A 101 -11.05 4.31 -8.45
CA SER A 101 -11.49 5.45 -9.25
C SER A 101 -10.78 6.75 -8.87
N SER A 102 -10.22 6.81 -7.67
CA SER A 102 -9.48 7.98 -7.18
C SER A 102 -8.44 7.53 -6.17
N VAL A 103 -7.47 8.39 -5.87
CA VAL A 103 -6.44 8.17 -4.85
C VAL A 103 -6.43 9.36 -3.89
N PRO A 104 -6.00 9.17 -2.64
CA PRO A 104 -5.52 7.93 -2.03
C PRO A 104 -6.64 6.96 -1.65
N VAL A 105 -6.29 5.69 -1.59
CA VAL A 105 -7.18 4.64 -1.06
C VAL A 105 -6.33 3.73 -0.18
N VAL A 106 -6.90 3.33 0.96
CA VAL A 106 -6.25 2.37 1.87
C VAL A 106 -7.16 1.17 2.03
N MET A 107 -6.60 -0.03 1.81
CA MET A 107 -7.25 -1.31 2.13
C MET A 107 -6.44 -2.00 3.20
N VAL A 108 -7.13 -2.63 4.16
CA VAL A 108 -6.45 -3.43 5.18
C VAL A 108 -6.94 -4.86 5.12
N HIS A 109 -5.99 -5.79 5.00
CA HIS A 109 -6.22 -7.22 5.18
C HIS A 109 -5.63 -7.64 6.52
N ASP A 110 -6.40 -8.39 7.32
CA ASP A 110 -5.96 -8.83 8.63
C ASP A 110 -4.96 -10.00 8.54
N LYS A 111 -4.55 -10.52 9.69
CA LYS A 111 -3.58 -11.63 9.77
C LYS A 111 -4.07 -12.91 9.11
N LEU A 112 -5.39 -13.06 8.90
CA LEU A 112 -5.98 -14.18 8.19
C LEU A 112 -6.11 -13.92 6.69
N GLY A 113 -5.69 -12.74 6.22
CA GLY A 113 -5.76 -12.37 4.82
C GLY A 113 -7.14 -11.88 4.37
N LEU A 114 -8.03 -11.55 5.30
CA LEU A 114 -9.38 -11.06 4.99
C LEU A 114 -9.43 -9.54 5.07
N MET A 115 -10.07 -8.89 4.09
CA MET A 115 -10.21 -7.44 4.11
C MET A 115 -11.14 -7.02 5.24
N VAL A 116 -10.63 -6.15 6.12
CA VAL A 116 -11.33 -5.70 7.33
C VAL A 116 -11.59 -4.20 7.34
N GLN A 117 -10.94 -3.44 6.45
CA GLN A 117 -11.12 -2.00 6.38
C GLN A 117 -10.83 -1.50 4.96
N TYR A 118 -11.61 -0.52 4.51
CA TYR A 118 -11.43 0.13 3.23
C TYR A 118 -11.72 1.62 3.40
N GLU A 119 -10.72 2.48 3.13
CA GLU A 119 -10.85 3.92 3.26
C GLU A 119 -10.63 4.58 1.91
N LYS A 120 -11.66 5.24 1.40
CA LYS A 120 -11.60 6.00 0.16
C LYS A 120 -11.34 7.48 0.48
N GLY A 121 -10.28 8.03 -0.10
CA GLY A 121 -9.91 9.43 0.13
C GLY A 121 -8.88 9.59 1.25
N GLN A 122 -8.51 10.83 1.50
CA GLN A 122 -7.49 11.16 2.50
C GLN A 122 -7.96 10.83 3.92
N MET A 123 -7.08 10.19 4.69
CA MET A 123 -7.29 9.90 6.11
C MET A 123 -6.56 10.94 6.96
N PHE A 124 -7.10 11.22 8.15
CA PHE A 124 -6.37 12.01 9.14
C PHE A 124 -5.17 11.22 9.68
N ALA A 125 -4.15 11.95 10.16
CA ALA A 125 -2.92 11.34 10.67
C ALA A 125 -3.21 10.29 11.76
N GLU A 126 -4.06 10.63 12.73
CA GLU A 126 -4.41 9.71 13.81
C GLU A 126 -5.15 8.46 13.31
N ASP A 127 -5.92 8.58 12.26
CA ASP A 127 -6.65 7.43 11.69
C ASP A 127 -5.70 6.49 10.93
N VAL A 128 -4.66 7.05 10.28
CA VAL A 128 -3.61 6.24 9.67
C VAL A 128 -2.87 5.45 10.75
N GLN A 129 -2.45 6.12 11.84
CA GLN A 129 -1.72 5.46 12.91
C GLN A 129 -2.58 4.42 13.64
N ALA A 130 -3.89 4.64 13.70
CA ALA A 130 -4.83 3.68 14.32
C ALA A 130 -4.97 2.37 13.53
N LEU A 131 -4.45 2.29 12.31
CA LEU A 131 -4.45 1.03 11.54
C LEU A 131 -3.64 -0.06 12.24
N SER A 132 -2.73 0.30 13.13
CA SER A 132 -1.97 -0.67 13.94
C SER A 132 -2.85 -1.50 14.88
N ARG A 133 -4.11 -1.09 15.09
CA ARG A 133 -5.05 -1.86 15.94
C ARG A 133 -5.33 -3.26 15.38
N TRP A 134 -5.10 -3.48 14.10
CA TRP A 134 -5.34 -4.78 13.47
C TRP A 134 -4.22 -5.80 13.74
N ILE A 135 -3.09 -5.36 14.30
CA ILE A 135 -1.98 -6.26 14.64
C ILE A 135 -2.38 -7.24 15.76
#